data_cc24b7a6c5866863903a0e3df6ab0d2b
#
_entry.id   cc24b7a6c5866863903a0e3df6ab0d2b
#
_cell.length_a   1.000
_cell.length_b   1.000
_cell.length_c   1.000
_cell.angle_alpha   90.00
_cell.angle_beta   90.00
_cell.angle_gamma   90.00
#
_symmetry.space_group_name_H-M   'P 1'
#
loop_
_entity.id
_entity.type
_entity.pdbx_description
1 polymer ?
#
loop_
_entity_poly.entity_id
_entity_poly.type
_entity_poly.pdbx_seq_one_letter_code
_entity_poly.pdbx_strand_id
1 'polypeptide(L)'
;MKHHVFIIGSVWVEPNSSAAGSRMLQLITSFLSQGWRVTFGTVSQKNPNSIDLSKLGVQEIRLELNSTSFDEFITDLKPTIVVFDRFITEEQFGWRVAEYCPKALRILDTEDLHCLRKTRHEALKKGIEFSNEMLLNSESSKREIAAIYRCDISLIISTFEMKLLKEVFKIDKSLLYYLPFLFDKIDENNSWKPYGEDIILYLLGTFFTHPI
;
A
#
# COMPACT_ATOMS: atom_id res chain seq x y z
N MET A 1 11.18 23.99 2.80
CA MET A 1 9.93 23.77 3.58
C MET A 1 9.90 22.32 4.00
N LYS A 2 9.51 22.01 5.23
CA LYS A 2 9.33 20.62 5.65
C LYS A 2 8.00 20.10 5.04
N HIS A 3 8.07 18.95 4.39
CA HIS A 3 6.85 18.33 3.81
C HIS A 3 5.91 17.85 4.91
N HIS A 4 4.62 17.83 4.58
CA HIS A 4 3.58 17.19 5.37
C HIS A 4 2.96 16.06 4.56
N VAL A 5 3.15 14.84 5.00
CA VAL A 5 2.61 13.63 4.38
C VAL A 5 1.33 13.23 5.11
N PHE A 6 0.25 13.11 4.37
CA PHE A 6 -0.98 12.52 4.87
C PHE A 6 -1.16 11.14 4.25
N ILE A 7 -1.22 10.11 5.08
CA ILE A 7 -1.42 8.72 4.65
C ILE A 7 -2.85 8.32 4.96
N ILE A 8 -3.58 7.85 3.94
CA ILE A 8 -4.92 7.31 4.08
C ILE A 8 -4.81 5.79 4.02
N GLY A 9 -4.84 5.16 5.21
CA GLY A 9 -4.72 3.72 5.37
C GLY A 9 -6.05 3.00 5.20
N SER A 10 -6.03 1.79 4.67
CA SER A 10 -7.20 0.92 4.63
C SER A 10 -7.56 0.38 6.02
N VAL A 11 -6.55 0.14 6.82
CA VAL A 11 -6.64 -0.23 8.25
C VAL A 11 -5.58 0.51 9.05
N TRP A 12 -5.64 0.46 10.38
CA TRP A 12 -4.54 0.91 11.24
C TRP A 12 -3.29 0.08 11.00
N VAL A 13 -2.13 0.66 11.29
CA VAL A 13 -0.84 0.01 11.06
C VAL A 13 -0.64 -1.15 12.02
N GLU A 14 -0.48 -2.36 11.49
CA GLU A 14 -0.39 -3.63 12.21
C GLU A 14 0.86 -4.42 11.80
N PRO A 15 2.07 -3.97 12.17
CA PRO A 15 3.32 -4.54 11.65
C PRO A 15 3.56 -5.98 12.10
N ASN A 16 2.94 -6.41 13.21
CA ASN A 16 3.09 -7.76 13.74
C ASN A 16 2.06 -8.76 13.19
N SER A 17 1.07 -8.28 12.41
CA SER A 17 0.00 -9.14 11.87
C SER A 17 0.06 -9.31 10.37
N SER A 18 0.71 -8.38 9.65
CA SER A 18 0.74 -8.44 8.19
C SER A 18 2.00 -7.78 7.59
N ALA A 19 2.41 -8.30 6.43
CA ALA A 19 3.49 -7.68 5.64
C ALA A 19 3.14 -6.23 5.23
N ALA A 20 1.88 -5.99 4.92
CA ALA A 20 1.34 -4.66 4.62
C ALA A 20 1.53 -3.68 5.78
N GLY A 21 1.22 -4.11 7.00
CA GLY A 21 1.44 -3.30 8.20
C GLY A 21 2.92 -2.99 8.43
N SER A 22 3.81 -3.97 8.22
CA SER A 22 5.27 -3.75 8.29
C SER A 22 5.75 -2.77 7.24
N ARG A 23 5.28 -2.89 5.99
CA ARG A 23 5.60 -1.96 4.90
C ARG A 23 5.12 -0.54 5.22
N MET A 24 3.88 -0.40 5.67
CA MET A 24 3.34 0.91 6.03
C MET A 24 4.15 1.57 7.14
N LEU A 25 4.55 0.82 8.16
CA LEU A 25 5.44 1.35 9.21
C LEU A 25 6.80 1.78 8.65
N GLN A 26 7.37 1.02 7.71
CA GLN A 26 8.63 1.39 7.03
C GLN A 26 8.50 2.69 6.25
N LEU A 27 7.39 2.90 5.51
CA LEU A 27 7.13 4.16 4.81
C LEU A 27 7.01 5.34 5.78
N ILE A 28 6.23 5.18 6.86
CA ILE A 28 6.07 6.19 7.90
C ILE A 28 7.42 6.58 8.50
N THR A 29 8.20 5.60 8.92
CA THR A 29 9.51 5.85 9.54
C THR A 29 10.49 6.48 8.56
N SER A 30 10.43 6.13 7.28
CA SER A 30 11.23 6.76 6.22
C SER A 30 10.88 8.24 6.06
N PHE A 31 9.61 8.62 6.07
CA PHE A 31 9.21 10.03 6.02
C PHE A 31 9.64 10.80 7.28
N LEU A 32 9.46 10.20 8.45
CA LEU A 32 9.89 10.81 9.72
C LEU A 32 11.40 11.02 9.77
N SER A 33 12.20 10.09 9.25
CA SER A 33 13.67 10.20 9.20
C SER A 33 14.16 11.39 8.36
N GLN A 34 13.36 11.82 7.37
CA GLN A 34 13.59 13.03 6.58
C GLN A 34 13.15 14.31 7.32
N GLY A 35 12.68 14.19 8.55
CA GLY A 35 12.14 15.29 9.33
C GLY A 35 10.82 15.85 8.80
N TRP A 36 10.06 15.05 8.03
CA TRP A 36 8.74 15.42 7.53
C TRP A 36 7.67 15.15 8.59
N ARG A 37 6.60 15.93 8.55
CA ARG A 37 5.43 15.66 9.39
C ARG A 37 4.60 14.55 8.74
N VAL A 38 4.08 13.65 9.55
CA VAL A 38 3.21 12.57 9.08
C VAL A 38 1.90 12.62 9.85
N THR A 39 0.79 12.57 9.13
CA THR A 39 -0.55 12.30 9.65
C THR A 39 -1.04 11.01 9.03
N PHE A 40 -1.60 10.12 9.83
CA PHE A 40 -2.18 8.85 9.39
C PHE A 40 -3.66 8.82 9.70
N GLY A 41 -4.49 8.57 8.68
CA GLY A 41 -5.94 8.49 8.83
C GLY A 41 -6.51 7.21 8.24
N THR A 42 -7.56 6.66 8.86
CA THR A 42 -8.30 5.50 8.34
C THR A 42 -9.74 5.51 8.84
N VAL A 43 -10.63 4.88 8.08
CA VAL A 43 -12.03 4.65 8.47
C VAL A 43 -12.19 3.50 9.47
N SER A 44 -11.18 2.65 9.57
CA SER A 44 -11.22 1.44 10.41
C SER A 44 -11.11 1.76 11.90
N GLN A 45 -11.64 0.88 12.72
CA GLN A 45 -11.43 0.94 14.17
C GLN A 45 -10.07 0.30 14.53
N LYS A 46 -9.43 0.84 15.58
CA LYS A 46 -8.25 0.19 16.16
C LYS A 46 -8.62 -1.19 16.73
N ASN A 47 -7.70 -2.11 16.62
CA ASN A 47 -7.78 -3.44 17.22
C ASN A 47 -6.49 -3.73 18.04
N PRO A 48 -6.40 -4.84 18.78
CA PRO A 48 -5.23 -5.15 19.62
C PRO A 48 -3.89 -5.25 18.88
N ASN A 49 -3.90 -5.46 17.55
CA ASN A 49 -2.68 -5.54 16.74
C ASN A 49 -2.23 -4.18 16.21
N SER A 50 -3.11 -3.16 16.32
CA SER A 50 -2.83 -1.81 15.85
C SER A 50 -1.80 -1.15 16.77
N ILE A 51 -0.70 -0.64 16.19
CA ILE A 51 0.28 0.10 16.98
C ILE A 51 -0.17 1.54 17.22
N ASP A 52 0.35 2.14 18.28
CA ASP A 52 0.15 3.54 18.62
C ASP A 52 1.19 4.39 17.88
N LEU A 53 0.80 4.95 16.74
CA LEU A 53 1.68 5.79 15.91
C LEU A 53 2.00 7.13 16.58
N SER A 54 1.20 7.58 17.57
CA SER A 54 1.47 8.82 18.28
C SER A 54 2.81 8.79 19.02
N LYS A 55 3.25 7.60 19.48
CA LYS A 55 4.57 7.39 20.08
C LYS A 55 5.74 7.66 19.14
N LEU A 56 5.48 7.62 17.83
CA LEU A 56 6.47 7.96 16.79
C LEU A 56 6.36 9.42 16.35
N GLY A 57 5.46 10.21 16.97
CA GLY A 57 5.21 11.60 16.59
C GLY A 57 4.30 11.77 15.37
N VAL A 58 3.55 10.72 14.99
CA VAL A 58 2.54 10.75 13.93
C VAL A 58 1.21 11.20 14.50
N GLN A 59 0.55 12.15 13.83
CA GLN A 59 -0.82 12.50 14.14
C GLN A 59 -1.76 11.41 13.61
N GLU A 60 -2.61 10.87 14.48
CA GLU A 60 -3.61 9.87 14.11
C GLU A 60 -5.00 10.50 14.00
N ILE A 61 -5.77 10.11 12.99
CA ILE A 61 -7.15 10.54 12.82
C ILE A 61 -8.05 9.40 12.33
N ARG A 62 -9.24 9.31 12.86
CA ARG A 62 -10.29 8.46 12.31
C ARG A 62 -11.05 9.24 11.25
N LEU A 63 -11.16 8.67 10.05
CA LEU A 63 -11.87 9.25 8.92
C LEU A 63 -13.30 8.73 8.83
N GLU A 64 -14.16 9.52 8.22
CA GLU A 64 -15.53 9.13 7.89
C GLU A 64 -15.72 9.09 6.38
N LEU A 65 -16.36 8.02 5.90
CA LEU A 65 -16.72 7.90 4.49
C LEU A 65 -17.89 8.83 4.17
N ASN A 66 -17.84 9.42 2.98
CA ASN A 66 -18.93 10.26 2.45
C ASN A 66 -19.34 11.42 3.35
N SER A 67 -18.41 11.91 4.18
CA SER A 67 -18.62 13.02 5.10
C SER A 67 -17.86 14.25 4.66
N THR A 68 -18.47 15.42 4.79
CA THR A 68 -17.81 16.73 4.58
C THR A 68 -16.74 17.02 5.61
N SER A 69 -16.75 16.31 6.75
CA SER A 69 -15.68 16.41 7.76
C SER A 69 -14.29 16.13 7.21
N PHE A 70 -14.18 15.22 6.19
CA PHE A 70 -12.93 14.99 5.49
C PHE A 70 -12.49 16.20 4.66
N ASP A 71 -13.43 16.90 4.01
CA ASP A 71 -13.14 18.04 3.14
C ASP A 71 -12.61 19.23 3.98
N GLU A 72 -13.24 19.48 5.10
CA GLU A 72 -12.79 20.48 6.07
C GLU A 72 -11.41 20.11 6.63
N PHE A 73 -11.25 18.87 7.07
CA PHE A 73 -9.99 18.37 7.62
C PHE A 73 -8.82 18.51 6.63
N ILE A 74 -8.98 18.06 5.38
CA ILE A 74 -7.87 18.11 4.41
C ILE A 74 -7.55 19.53 3.96
N THR A 75 -8.56 20.40 3.93
CA THR A 75 -8.41 21.82 3.61
C THR A 75 -7.57 22.53 4.70
N ASP A 76 -7.77 22.18 5.98
CA ASP A 76 -7.01 22.74 7.08
C ASP A 76 -5.61 22.12 7.21
N LEU A 77 -5.50 20.80 7.00
CA LEU A 77 -4.24 20.06 7.08
C LEU A 77 -3.22 20.52 6.04
N LYS A 78 -3.68 20.83 4.82
CA LYS A 78 -2.87 21.27 3.67
C LYS A 78 -1.62 20.39 3.44
N PRO A 79 -1.77 19.07 3.28
CA PRO A 79 -0.64 18.20 3.05
C PRO A 79 0.03 18.54 1.72
N THR A 80 1.35 18.35 1.66
CA THR A 80 2.10 18.48 0.40
C THR A 80 2.14 17.15 -0.36
N ILE A 81 1.92 16.04 0.34
CA ILE A 81 1.90 14.68 -0.20
C ILE A 81 0.73 13.95 0.43
N VAL A 82 -0.05 13.22 -0.38
CA VAL A 82 -1.06 12.28 0.08
C VAL A 82 -0.74 10.89 -0.44
N VAL A 83 -0.67 9.92 0.46
CA VAL A 83 -0.41 8.51 0.14
C VAL A 83 -1.70 7.72 0.37
N PHE A 84 -2.15 7.02 -0.65
CA PHE A 84 -3.28 6.09 -0.57
C PHE A 84 -2.77 4.66 -0.40
N ASP A 85 -3.14 4.01 0.69
CA ASP A 85 -2.87 2.59 0.93
C ASP A 85 -3.88 1.77 0.14
N ARG A 86 -3.47 1.27 -1.02
CA ARG A 86 -4.26 0.52 -1.99
C ARG A 86 -5.29 1.37 -2.76
N PHE A 87 -5.71 0.84 -3.90
CA PHE A 87 -6.65 1.53 -4.80
C PHE A 87 -8.00 1.86 -4.15
N ILE A 88 -8.44 1.06 -3.15
CA ILE A 88 -9.72 1.27 -2.48
C ILE A 88 -9.75 2.61 -1.72
N THR A 89 -8.67 2.97 -1.04
CA THR A 89 -8.62 4.26 -0.33
C THR A 89 -8.54 5.43 -1.31
N GLU A 90 -7.89 5.24 -2.45
CA GLU A 90 -7.88 6.23 -3.53
C GLU A 90 -9.29 6.43 -4.09
N GLU A 91 -10.04 5.36 -4.38
CA GLU A 91 -11.42 5.47 -4.84
C GLU A 91 -12.34 6.21 -3.84
N GLN A 92 -12.12 5.98 -2.55
CA GLN A 92 -12.92 6.60 -1.49
C GLN A 92 -12.62 8.08 -1.30
N PHE A 93 -11.36 8.48 -1.38
CA PHE A 93 -10.89 9.81 -0.97
C PHE A 93 -10.18 10.59 -2.07
N GLY A 94 -9.68 9.95 -3.12
CA GLY A 94 -8.81 10.57 -4.12
C GLY A 94 -9.45 11.76 -4.83
N TRP A 95 -10.73 11.67 -5.19
CA TRP A 95 -11.46 12.77 -5.82
C TRP A 95 -11.61 13.97 -4.89
N ARG A 96 -11.82 13.76 -3.57
CA ARG A 96 -11.87 14.84 -2.57
C ARG A 96 -10.50 15.49 -2.40
N VAL A 97 -9.43 14.68 -2.36
CA VAL A 97 -8.06 15.21 -2.33
C VAL A 97 -7.78 16.06 -3.56
N ALA A 98 -8.19 15.62 -4.75
CA ALA A 98 -8.02 16.37 -5.99
C ALA A 98 -8.76 17.70 -5.98
N GLU A 99 -9.93 17.75 -5.37
CA GLU A 99 -10.78 18.95 -5.27
C GLU A 99 -10.27 19.93 -4.20
N TYR A 100 -10.04 19.46 -2.98
CA TYR A 100 -9.74 20.32 -1.83
C TYR A 100 -8.23 20.55 -1.60
N CYS A 101 -7.37 19.72 -2.19
CA CYS A 101 -5.92 19.82 -2.08
C CYS A 101 -5.19 19.58 -3.42
N PRO A 102 -5.55 20.32 -4.50
CA PRO A 102 -5.12 20.02 -5.88
C PRO A 102 -3.59 20.13 -6.10
N LYS A 103 -2.85 20.74 -5.17
CA LYS A 103 -1.38 20.88 -5.23
C LYS A 103 -0.64 19.77 -4.51
N ALA A 104 -1.33 18.90 -3.80
CA ALA A 104 -0.71 17.77 -3.11
C ALA A 104 -0.28 16.71 -4.12
N LEU A 105 0.94 16.20 -3.98
CA LEU A 105 1.39 15.03 -4.74
C LEU A 105 0.61 13.80 -4.26
N ARG A 106 -0.05 13.11 -5.17
CA ARG A 106 -0.86 11.91 -4.89
C ARG A 106 -0.07 10.67 -5.23
N ILE A 107 0.18 9.86 -4.22
CA ILE A 107 0.95 8.62 -4.32
C ILE A 107 0.02 7.46 -4.01
N LEU A 108 0.00 6.46 -4.88
CA LEU A 108 -0.67 5.18 -4.62
C LEU A 108 0.37 4.17 -4.16
N ASP A 109 0.26 3.64 -2.94
CA ASP A 109 0.97 2.43 -2.54
C ASP A 109 0.08 1.24 -2.85
N THR A 110 0.42 0.50 -3.91
CA THR A 110 -0.41 -0.63 -4.36
C THR A 110 -0.35 -1.81 -3.40
N GLU A 111 0.74 -1.89 -2.62
CA GLU A 111 1.15 -3.07 -1.87
C GLU A 111 1.43 -4.27 -2.78
N ASP A 112 0.39 -5.03 -3.15
CA ASP A 112 0.41 -5.96 -4.28
C ASP A 112 -0.69 -5.59 -5.28
N LEU A 113 -0.60 -6.08 -6.51
CA LEU A 113 -1.69 -5.92 -7.47
C LEU A 113 -2.86 -6.83 -7.09
N HIS A 114 -3.84 -6.24 -6.42
CA HIS A 114 -5.05 -6.93 -5.96
C HIS A 114 -5.80 -7.59 -7.10
N CYS A 115 -5.85 -6.95 -8.26
CA CYS A 115 -6.49 -7.51 -9.45
C CYS A 115 -5.80 -8.80 -9.89
N LEU A 116 -4.48 -8.86 -9.87
CA LEU A 116 -3.71 -10.04 -10.23
C LEU A 116 -3.99 -11.19 -9.25
N ARG A 117 -3.88 -10.92 -7.95
CA ARG A 117 -4.16 -11.92 -6.90
C ARG A 117 -5.59 -12.45 -6.99
N LYS A 118 -6.57 -11.55 -7.15
CA LYS A 118 -7.98 -11.90 -7.25
C LYS A 118 -8.27 -12.75 -8.50
N THR A 119 -7.76 -12.34 -9.66
CA THR A 119 -8.00 -13.07 -10.92
C THR A 119 -7.35 -14.45 -10.90
N ARG A 120 -6.14 -14.59 -10.36
CA ARG A 120 -5.49 -15.89 -10.15
C ARG A 120 -6.31 -16.81 -9.23
N HIS A 121 -6.82 -16.26 -8.14
CA HIS A 121 -7.67 -17.01 -7.21
C HIS A 121 -8.99 -17.45 -7.86
N GLU A 122 -9.61 -16.59 -8.67
CA GLU A 122 -10.82 -16.94 -9.42
C GLU A 122 -10.57 -18.03 -10.47
N ALA A 123 -9.44 -17.97 -11.19
CA ALA A 123 -9.04 -19.01 -12.14
C ALA A 123 -8.86 -20.36 -11.44
N LEU A 124 -8.15 -20.36 -10.30
CA LEU A 124 -7.95 -21.55 -9.49
C LEU A 124 -9.29 -22.15 -9.00
N LYS A 125 -10.19 -21.32 -8.48
CA LYS A 125 -11.52 -21.77 -8.04
C LYS A 125 -12.36 -22.39 -9.15
N LYS A 126 -12.20 -21.90 -10.38
CA LYS A 126 -12.92 -22.41 -11.56
C LYS A 126 -12.22 -23.61 -12.20
N GLY A 127 -11.04 -24.01 -11.73
CA GLY A 127 -10.23 -25.07 -12.32
C GLY A 127 -9.76 -24.76 -13.75
N ILE A 128 -9.55 -23.47 -14.08
CA ILE A 128 -9.08 -23.01 -15.40
C ILE A 128 -7.72 -22.35 -15.28
N GLU A 129 -6.98 -22.37 -16.38
CA GLU A 129 -5.67 -21.71 -16.44
C GLU A 129 -5.83 -20.17 -16.42
N PHE A 130 -4.98 -19.50 -15.62
CA PHE A 130 -4.93 -18.04 -15.60
C PHE A 130 -4.43 -17.49 -16.94
N SER A 131 -5.09 -16.43 -17.44
CA SER A 131 -4.65 -15.72 -18.63
C SER A 131 -4.62 -14.20 -18.43
N ASN A 132 -3.78 -13.51 -19.20
CA ASN A 132 -3.76 -12.04 -19.21
C ASN A 132 -5.08 -11.46 -19.72
N GLU A 133 -5.82 -12.16 -20.55
CA GLU A 133 -7.14 -11.73 -21.01
C GLU A 133 -8.15 -11.68 -19.86
N MET A 134 -8.17 -12.69 -19.01
CA MET A 134 -8.98 -12.68 -17.79
C MET A 134 -8.63 -11.51 -16.88
N LEU A 135 -7.33 -11.24 -16.73
CA LEU A 135 -6.85 -10.14 -15.92
C LEU A 135 -7.31 -8.79 -16.49
N LEU A 136 -7.08 -8.52 -17.77
CA LEU A 136 -7.44 -7.27 -18.43
C LEU A 136 -8.95 -6.99 -18.38
N ASN A 137 -9.78 -8.02 -18.47
CA ASN A 137 -11.23 -7.90 -18.49
C ASN A 137 -11.87 -7.87 -17.09
N SER A 138 -11.08 -8.10 -16.02
CA SER A 138 -11.64 -8.13 -14.66
C SER A 138 -12.04 -6.74 -14.17
N GLU A 139 -13.16 -6.64 -13.45
CA GLU A 139 -13.60 -5.38 -12.84
C GLU A 139 -12.59 -4.84 -11.82
N SER A 140 -11.90 -5.73 -11.10
CA SER A 140 -10.83 -5.32 -10.19
C SER A 140 -9.66 -4.67 -10.90
N SER A 141 -9.29 -5.15 -12.10
CA SER A 141 -8.24 -4.51 -12.91
C SER A 141 -8.64 -3.11 -13.37
N LYS A 142 -9.86 -2.95 -13.87
CA LYS A 142 -10.35 -1.64 -14.32
C LYS A 142 -10.26 -0.60 -13.19
N ARG A 143 -10.67 -0.97 -11.99
CA ARG A 143 -10.65 -0.09 -10.81
C ARG A 143 -9.23 0.24 -10.36
N GLU A 144 -8.38 -0.77 -10.22
CA GLU A 144 -7.01 -0.60 -9.74
C GLU A 144 -6.15 0.20 -10.74
N ILE A 145 -6.28 -0.11 -12.04
CA ILE A 145 -5.60 0.65 -13.10
C ILE A 145 -6.10 2.09 -13.17
N ALA A 146 -7.40 2.32 -12.98
CA ALA A 146 -7.94 3.68 -12.91
C ALA A 146 -7.35 4.47 -11.73
N ALA A 147 -7.14 3.84 -10.56
CA ALA A 147 -6.49 4.47 -9.42
C ALA A 147 -5.03 4.87 -9.73
N ILE A 148 -4.28 4.01 -10.44
CA ILE A 148 -2.92 4.34 -10.91
C ILE A 148 -2.94 5.61 -11.78
N TYR A 149 -3.89 5.72 -12.71
CA TYR A 149 -3.99 6.90 -13.60
C TYR A 149 -4.47 8.17 -12.88
N ARG A 150 -5.15 8.06 -11.75
CA ARG A 150 -5.58 9.22 -10.95
C ARG A 150 -4.51 9.73 -10.00
N CYS A 151 -3.45 8.96 -9.77
CA CYS A 151 -2.30 9.35 -8.94
C CYS A 151 -1.14 9.85 -9.79
N ASP A 152 -0.27 10.66 -9.19
CA ASP A 152 0.91 11.21 -9.86
C ASP A 152 2.03 10.17 -9.94
N ILE A 153 2.07 9.23 -8.97
CA ILE A 153 3.01 8.10 -8.93
C ILE A 153 2.42 6.93 -8.16
N SER A 154 2.76 5.71 -8.58
CA SER A 154 2.37 4.47 -7.88
C SER A 154 3.60 3.69 -7.45
N LEU A 155 3.63 3.26 -6.18
CA LEU A 155 4.71 2.46 -5.60
C LEU A 155 4.42 0.98 -5.84
N ILE A 156 5.32 0.30 -6.53
CA ILE A 156 5.17 -1.11 -6.92
C ILE A 156 6.26 -1.94 -6.23
N ILE A 157 5.86 -2.97 -5.49
CA ILE A 157 6.78 -3.77 -4.68
C ILE A 157 7.58 -4.83 -5.46
N SER A 158 7.10 -5.23 -6.64
CA SER A 158 7.57 -6.40 -7.37
C SER A 158 8.01 -6.03 -8.78
N THR A 159 9.17 -6.53 -9.20
CA THR A 159 9.64 -6.39 -10.59
C THR A 159 8.73 -7.12 -11.57
N PHE A 160 8.09 -8.22 -11.14
CA PHE A 160 7.08 -8.91 -11.94
C PHE A 160 5.87 -8.02 -12.21
N GLU A 161 5.33 -7.36 -11.18
CA GLU A 161 4.20 -6.45 -11.32
C GLU A 161 4.56 -5.21 -12.13
N MET A 162 5.78 -4.67 -11.94
CA MET A 162 6.30 -3.59 -12.79
C MET A 162 6.29 -3.98 -14.27
N LYS A 163 6.72 -5.21 -14.59
CA LYS A 163 6.70 -5.73 -15.96
C LYS A 163 5.26 -5.89 -16.46
N LEU A 164 4.39 -6.48 -15.65
CA LEU A 164 2.97 -6.68 -15.98
C LEU A 164 2.26 -5.36 -16.30
N LEU A 165 2.44 -4.35 -15.44
CA LEU A 165 1.85 -3.02 -15.64
C LEU A 165 2.33 -2.36 -16.94
N LYS A 166 3.63 -2.45 -17.24
CA LYS A 166 4.20 -1.86 -18.46
C LYS A 166 3.85 -2.65 -19.74
N GLU A 167 3.94 -3.98 -19.69
CA GLU A 167 3.85 -4.81 -20.91
C GLU A 167 2.42 -5.26 -21.22
N VAL A 168 1.59 -5.54 -20.20
CA VAL A 168 0.22 -6.02 -20.38
C VAL A 168 -0.76 -4.86 -20.31
N PHE A 169 -0.71 -4.06 -19.24
CA PHE A 169 -1.61 -2.90 -19.07
C PHE A 169 -1.17 -1.65 -19.83
N LYS A 170 0.06 -1.62 -20.39
CA LYS A 170 0.61 -0.49 -21.16
C LYS A 170 0.67 0.82 -20.40
N ILE A 171 0.86 0.76 -19.09
CA ILE A 171 0.99 1.95 -18.24
C ILE A 171 2.33 2.64 -18.49
N ASP A 172 2.29 3.98 -18.59
CA ASP A 172 3.50 4.78 -18.74
C ASP A 172 4.41 4.61 -17.53
N LYS A 173 5.70 4.39 -17.81
CA LYS A 173 6.72 4.18 -16.76
C LYS A 173 6.86 5.37 -15.79
N SER A 174 6.49 6.57 -16.22
CA SER A 174 6.55 7.78 -15.38
C SER A 174 5.58 7.74 -14.20
N LEU A 175 4.51 6.94 -14.32
CA LEU A 175 3.53 6.73 -13.24
C LEU A 175 3.94 5.63 -12.25
N LEU A 176 5.01 4.89 -12.54
CA LEU A 176 5.39 3.70 -11.79
C LEU A 176 6.76 3.87 -11.13
N TYR A 177 6.84 3.62 -9.85
CA TYR A 177 8.09 3.62 -9.11
C TYR A 177 8.28 2.27 -8.39
N TYR A 178 9.38 1.59 -8.69
CA TYR A 178 9.72 0.35 -8.00
C TYR A 178 10.24 0.65 -6.60
N LEU A 179 9.47 0.27 -5.59
CA LEU A 179 9.84 0.39 -4.19
C LEU A 179 9.52 -0.92 -3.46
N PRO A 180 10.49 -1.85 -3.38
CA PRO A 180 10.31 -3.11 -2.66
C PRO A 180 10.16 -2.87 -1.14
N PHE A 181 10.01 -3.97 -0.38
CA PHE A 181 10.11 -3.90 1.07
C PHE A 181 11.48 -3.35 1.49
N LEU A 182 11.46 -2.45 2.47
CA LEU A 182 12.67 -1.83 3.02
C LEU A 182 13.11 -2.67 4.23
N PHE A 183 14.18 -3.40 4.10
CA PHE A 183 14.75 -4.18 5.19
C PHE A 183 15.98 -3.46 5.75
N ASP A 184 16.16 -3.55 7.06
CA ASP A 184 17.40 -3.12 7.68
C ASP A 184 18.57 -3.96 7.17
N LYS A 185 19.75 -3.35 7.12
CA LYS A 185 20.97 -4.07 6.75
C LYS A 185 21.19 -5.19 7.77
N ILE A 186 21.29 -6.43 7.28
CA ILE A 186 21.62 -7.58 8.14
C ILE A 186 23.06 -7.39 8.59
N ASP A 187 23.31 -7.49 9.90
CA ASP A 187 24.65 -7.47 10.46
C ASP A 187 25.45 -8.67 9.91
N GLU A 188 26.56 -8.40 9.25
CA GLU A 188 27.43 -9.43 8.65
C GLU A 188 28.05 -10.39 9.68
N ASN A 189 27.92 -10.06 10.97
CA ASN A 189 28.40 -10.88 12.10
C ASN A 189 27.46 -12.03 12.49
N ASN A 190 26.31 -12.18 11.86
CA ASN A 190 25.48 -13.36 12.04
C ASN A 190 26.13 -14.56 11.35
N SER A 191 26.85 -15.38 12.11
CA SER A 191 27.31 -16.68 11.63
C SER A 191 26.10 -17.56 11.35
N TRP A 192 25.82 -17.79 10.06
CA TRP A 192 24.82 -18.77 9.66
C TRP A 192 25.29 -20.16 10.12
N LYS A 193 24.39 -20.93 10.72
CA LYS A 193 24.68 -22.34 11.02
C LYS A 193 24.93 -23.10 9.72
N PRO A 194 25.81 -24.12 9.73
CA PRO A 194 26.03 -24.97 8.58
C PRO A 194 24.71 -25.54 8.06
N TYR A 195 24.60 -25.64 6.72
CA TYR A 195 23.45 -26.26 6.06
C TYR A 195 23.25 -27.69 6.59
N GLY A 196 22.14 -27.96 7.22
CA GLY A 196 21.79 -29.31 7.76
C GLY A 196 21.54 -29.37 9.25
N GLU A 197 21.87 -28.34 10.05
CA GLU A 197 21.69 -28.40 11.49
C GLU A 197 20.38 -27.80 12.01
N ASP A 198 19.77 -26.86 11.32
CA ASP A 198 18.40 -26.36 11.58
C ASP A 198 17.91 -25.54 10.37
N ILE A 199 17.12 -26.11 9.49
CA ILE A 199 16.45 -25.33 8.45
C ILE A 199 15.07 -24.91 8.96
N ILE A 200 14.97 -23.70 9.50
CA ILE A 200 13.67 -23.05 9.71
C ILE A 200 13.40 -22.21 8.47
N LEU A 201 12.58 -22.73 7.57
CA LEU A 201 12.08 -21.98 6.42
C LEU A 201 10.90 -21.11 6.88
N TYR A 202 11.14 -19.83 7.12
CA TYR A 202 10.07 -18.86 7.30
C TYR A 202 9.54 -18.48 5.92
N LEU A 203 8.43 -19.06 5.50
CA LEU A 203 7.65 -18.58 4.38
C LEU A 203 6.90 -17.33 4.83
N LEU A 204 7.42 -16.17 4.47
CA LEU A 204 6.74 -14.88 4.64
C LEU A 204 5.63 -14.78 3.60
N GLY A 205 4.46 -15.27 3.96
CA GLY A 205 3.26 -15.17 3.15
C GLY A 205 2.08 -15.78 3.90
N THR A 206 0.92 -15.17 3.78
CA THR A 206 -0.33 -15.78 4.22
C THR A 206 -0.74 -16.83 3.19
N PHE A 207 -0.46 -18.09 3.48
CA PHE A 207 -1.11 -19.18 2.78
C PHE A 207 -2.55 -19.30 3.30
N PHE A 208 -3.52 -19.02 2.46
CA PHE A 208 -4.87 -19.47 2.72
C PHE A 208 -4.88 -20.99 2.57
N THR A 209 -4.62 -21.68 3.66
CA THR A 209 -4.95 -23.10 3.77
C THR A 209 -6.46 -23.21 3.85
N HIS A 210 -7.11 -23.46 2.72
CA HIS A 210 -8.41 -24.14 2.79
C HIS A 210 -8.09 -25.64 2.93
N PRO A 211 -8.70 -26.32 3.92
CA PRO A 211 -8.65 -27.78 3.95
C PRO A 211 -9.29 -28.31 2.66
N ILE A 212 -8.64 -29.33 2.12
CA ILE A 212 -9.09 -30.12 0.97
C ILE A 212 -10.40 -30.82 1.34
#